data_7e3814ab59ea486c87d2eec50f7e79ed
#
_entry.id   7e3814ab59ea486c87d2eec50f7e79ed
#
_cell.length_a   1.000
_cell.length_b   1.000
_cell.length_c   1.000
_cell.angle_alpha   90.00
_cell.angle_beta   90.00
_cell.angle_gamma   90.00
#
_symmetry.space_group_name_H-M   'P 1'
#
loop_
_entity.id
_entity.type
_entity.pdbx_description
1 polymer ?
#
loop_
_entity_poly.entity_id
_entity_poly.type
_entity_poly.pdbx_seq_one_letter_code
_entity_poly.pdbx_strand_id
1 'polypeptide(L)'
;MGTTPDQLYEILSRYAGSKGMQLNNDKEFVLDILVGLLRNEERYGYRSCPCRLATGFKERDEDIICPCRYRDDDVREFGSCYCYLYVSPAWNDNNIPHVVVPERRQSRR
;
A
#
# COMPACT_ATOMS: atom_id res chain seq x y z
N MET A 1 -11.63 -18.76 7.73
CA MET A 1 -10.17 -18.69 7.93
C MET A 1 -9.61 -17.50 7.20
N GLY A 2 -8.80 -16.72 7.89
CA GLY A 2 -8.25 -15.51 7.32
C GLY A 2 -7.03 -15.76 6.43
N THR A 3 -6.76 -14.82 5.55
CA THR A 3 -5.54 -14.81 4.74
C THR A 3 -4.34 -14.56 5.66
N THR A 4 -3.26 -15.31 5.46
CA THR A 4 -2.02 -15.07 6.19
C THR A 4 -1.21 -13.96 5.50
N PRO A 5 -0.27 -13.29 6.20
CA PRO A 5 0.61 -12.31 5.57
C PRO A 5 1.39 -12.89 4.37
N ASP A 6 1.88 -14.13 4.48
CA ASP A 6 2.61 -14.76 3.38
C ASP A 6 1.74 -15.01 2.16
N GLN A 7 0.48 -15.44 2.36
CA GLN A 7 -0.47 -15.61 1.27
C GLN A 7 -0.78 -14.27 0.61
N LEU A 8 -0.99 -13.23 1.41
CA LEU A 8 -1.26 -11.89 0.89
C LEU A 8 -0.06 -11.35 0.12
N TYR A 9 1.16 -11.60 0.60
CA TYR A 9 2.39 -11.23 -0.09
C TYR A 9 2.41 -11.79 -1.52
N GLU A 10 2.10 -13.07 -1.68
CA GLU A 10 2.07 -13.71 -3.01
C GLU A 10 1.01 -13.07 -3.91
N ILE A 11 -0.18 -12.85 -3.37
CA ILE A 11 -1.29 -12.25 -4.13
C ILE A 11 -0.91 -10.83 -4.60
N LEU A 12 -0.41 -10.00 -3.70
CA LEU A 12 -0.09 -8.61 -4.01
C LEU A 12 1.15 -8.49 -4.88
N SER A 13 2.10 -9.42 -4.74
CA SER A 13 3.27 -9.45 -5.61
C SER A 13 2.88 -9.69 -7.07
N ARG A 14 1.96 -10.63 -7.31
CA ARG A 14 1.42 -10.87 -8.67
C ARG A 14 0.64 -9.69 -9.18
N TYR A 15 -0.18 -9.10 -8.32
CA TYR A 15 -0.95 -7.91 -8.67
C TYR A 15 -0.03 -6.75 -9.07
N ALA A 16 1.00 -6.48 -8.29
CA ALA A 16 1.97 -5.43 -8.60
C ALA A 16 2.62 -5.66 -9.96
N GLY A 17 3.06 -6.90 -10.23
CA GLY A 17 3.65 -7.26 -11.51
C GLY A 17 2.71 -7.02 -12.70
N SER A 18 1.42 -7.28 -12.53
CA SER A 18 0.43 -7.04 -13.58
C SER A 18 0.25 -5.56 -13.91
N LYS A 19 0.65 -4.67 -13.00
CA LYS A 19 0.57 -3.21 -13.16
C LYS A 19 1.91 -2.57 -13.49
N GLY A 20 2.95 -3.37 -13.74
CA GLY A 20 4.30 -2.86 -14.00
C GLY A 20 5.00 -2.32 -12.76
N MET A 21 4.53 -2.69 -11.59
CA MET A 21 5.10 -2.31 -10.31
C MET A 21 5.73 -3.51 -9.61
N GLN A 22 6.37 -3.27 -8.48
CA GLN A 22 6.90 -4.32 -7.61
C GLN A 22 6.50 -4.00 -6.17
N LEU A 23 6.55 -5.01 -5.30
CA LEU A 23 6.55 -4.75 -3.88
C LEU A 23 7.94 -4.29 -3.47
N ASN A 24 8.02 -3.48 -2.40
CA ASN A 24 9.27 -3.05 -1.82
C ASN A 24 10.15 -4.29 -1.56
N ASN A 25 11.44 -4.23 -1.92
CA ASN A 25 12.34 -5.36 -1.76
C ASN A 25 12.74 -5.66 -0.31
N ASP A 26 12.39 -4.79 0.63
CA ASP A 26 12.53 -5.07 2.07
C ASP A 26 11.33 -5.91 2.51
N LYS A 27 11.49 -7.24 2.47
CA LYS A 27 10.40 -8.17 2.74
C LYS A 27 9.87 -8.05 4.16
N GLU A 28 10.71 -7.82 5.14
CA GLU A 28 10.27 -7.66 6.53
C GLU A 28 9.35 -6.45 6.68
N PHE A 29 9.74 -5.34 6.07
CA PHE A 29 8.93 -4.13 6.05
C PHE A 29 7.59 -4.40 5.39
N VAL A 30 7.60 -5.07 4.23
CA VAL A 30 6.37 -5.41 3.50
C VAL A 30 5.46 -6.27 4.36
N LEU A 31 5.99 -7.30 5.01
CA LEU A 31 5.18 -8.19 5.85
C LEU A 31 4.54 -7.44 7.01
N ASP A 32 5.23 -6.47 7.59
CA ASP A 32 4.65 -5.61 8.65
C ASP A 32 3.48 -4.80 8.12
N ILE A 33 3.59 -4.25 6.91
CA ILE A 33 2.48 -3.53 6.26
C ILE A 33 1.30 -4.48 6.02
N LEU A 34 1.57 -5.70 5.55
CA LEU A 34 0.51 -6.68 5.29
C LEU A 34 -0.21 -7.10 6.57
N VAL A 35 0.51 -7.24 7.66
CA VAL A 35 -0.11 -7.50 8.98
C VAL A 35 -1.05 -6.34 9.32
N GLY A 36 -0.64 -5.10 9.09
CA GLY A 36 -1.49 -3.93 9.31
C GLY A 36 -2.75 -3.94 8.45
N LEU A 37 -2.61 -4.31 7.16
CA LEU A 37 -3.76 -4.43 6.27
C LEU A 37 -4.76 -5.48 6.74
N LEU A 38 -4.26 -6.63 7.17
CA LEU A 38 -5.12 -7.72 7.66
C LEU A 38 -5.80 -7.35 8.98
N ARG A 39 -5.11 -6.64 9.86
CA ARG A 39 -5.71 -6.12 11.10
C ARG A 39 -6.82 -5.12 10.81
N ASN A 40 -6.62 -4.25 9.82
CA ASN A 40 -7.63 -3.28 9.42
C ASN A 40 -8.84 -3.99 8.81
N GLU A 41 -8.62 -5.03 8.01
CA GLU A 41 -9.71 -5.84 7.48
C GLU A 41 -10.51 -6.50 8.59
N GLU A 42 -9.83 -7.03 9.60
CA GLU A 42 -10.47 -7.66 10.76
C GLU A 42 -11.27 -6.64 11.57
N ARG A 43 -10.72 -5.43 11.75
CA ARG A 43 -11.33 -4.38 12.56
C ARG A 43 -12.48 -3.67 11.86
N TYR A 44 -12.34 -3.39 10.56
CA TYR A 44 -13.26 -2.53 9.81
C TYR A 44 -14.04 -3.27 8.72
N GLY A 45 -13.65 -4.50 8.37
CA GLY A 45 -14.25 -5.25 7.29
C GLY A 45 -13.66 -4.95 5.91
N TYR A 46 -12.62 -4.12 5.83
CA TYR A 46 -11.92 -3.80 4.58
C TYR A 46 -10.45 -3.47 4.87
N ARG A 47 -9.59 -3.64 3.84
CA ARG A 47 -8.15 -3.44 3.97
C ARG A 47 -7.77 -1.97 3.77
N SER A 48 -8.04 -1.11 4.75
CA SER A 48 -7.60 0.27 4.68
C SER A 48 -6.07 0.35 4.83
N CYS A 49 -5.47 1.35 4.18
CA CYS A 49 -4.03 1.58 4.23
C CYS A 49 -3.58 1.80 5.68
N PRO A 50 -2.63 0.99 6.21
CA PRO A 50 -2.22 1.11 7.62
C PRO A 50 -1.44 2.38 7.91
N CYS A 51 -0.95 3.07 6.86
CA CYS A 51 -0.22 4.34 7.00
C CYS A 51 -1.15 5.56 7.06
N ARG A 52 -2.46 5.34 6.95
CA ARG A 52 -3.47 6.40 7.02
C ARG A 52 -4.49 6.06 8.09
N LEU A 53 -5.02 7.11 8.72
CA LEU A 53 -6.02 6.93 9.77
C LEU A 53 -7.38 6.63 9.15
N ALA A 54 -7.92 5.44 9.44
CA ALA A 54 -9.24 5.03 8.97
C ALA A 54 -10.33 5.63 9.86
N THR A 55 -11.46 6.00 9.23
CA THR A 55 -12.63 6.49 9.97
C THR A 55 -13.48 5.36 10.55
N GLY A 56 -13.37 4.15 9.99
CA GLY A 56 -14.23 3.03 10.31
C GLY A 56 -15.50 2.98 9.44
N PHE A 57 -15.70 3.97 8.59
CA PHE A 57 -16.84 4.03 7.68
C PHE A 57 -16.34 3.80 6.24
N LYS A 58 -16.76 2.70 5.63
CA LYS A 58 -16.27 2.30 4.32
C LYS A 58 -16.45 3.39 3.27
N GLU A 59 -17.58 4.08 3.28
CA GLU A 59 -17.87 5.16 2.32
C GLU A 59 -16.87 6.31 2.41
N ARG A 60 -16.32 6.55 3.59
CA ARG A 60 -15.33 7.62 3.81
C ARG A 60 -13.91 7.15 3.54
N ASP A 61 -13.68 5.84 3.61
CA ASP A 61 -12.36 5.25 3.49
C ASP A 61 -12.10 4.59 2.13
N GLU A 62 -13.05 4.67 1.19
CA GLU A 62 -12.92 4.02 -0.13
C GLU A 62 -11.63 4.39 -0.85
N ASP A 63 -11.17 5.62 -0.71
CA ASP A 63 -9.97 6.12 -1.37
C ASP A 63 -8.68 5.56 -0.77
N ILE A 64 -8.73 5.03 0.44
CA ILE A 64 -7.55 4.47 1.13
C ILE A 64 -7.62 2.95 1.31
N ILE A 65 -8.62 2.29 0.74
CA ILE A 65 -8.63 0.82 0.70
C ILE A 65 -7.50 0.38 -0.22
N CYS A 66 -6.61 -0.48 0.29
CA CYS A 66 -5.43 -0.92 -0.45
C CYS A 66 -5.82 -1.90 -1.57
N PRO A 67 -5.35 -1.69 -2.79
CA PRO A 67 -4.45 -0.62 -3.25
C PRO A 67 -5.21 0.71 -3.34
N CYS A 68 -4.65 1.73 -2.69
CA CYS A 68 -5.36 3.00 -2.56
C CYS A 68 -5.49 3.74 -3.89
N ARG A 69 -6.44 4.67 -3.94
CA ARG A 69 -6.70 5.48 -5.15
C ARG A 69 -5.47 6.27 -5.60
N TYR A 70 -4.62 6.64 -4.66
CA TYR A 70 -3.46 7.51 -4.91
C TYR A 70 -2.21 6.76 -5.35
N ARG A 71 -2.22 5.42 -5.29
CA ARG A 71 -1.04 4.59 -5.54
C ARG A 71 -0.42 4.83 -6.92
N ASP A 72 -1.22 4.82 -7.98
CA ASP A 72 -0.70 4.92 -9.34
C ASP A 72 0.03 6.24 -9.55
N ASP A 73 -0.56 7.35 -9.08
CA ASP A 73 0.05 8.67 -9.19
C ASP A 73 1.31 8.78 -8.34
N ASP A 74 1.27 8.23 -7.12
CA ASP A 74 2.43 8.26 -6.22
C ASP A 74 3.60 7.46 -6.78
N VAL A 75 3.36 6.26 -7.29
CA VAL A 75 4.42 5.43 -7.88
C VAL A 75 4.99 6.11 -9.13
N ARG A 76 4.13 6.68 -9.98
CA ARG A 76 4.58 7.37 -11.19
C ARG A 76 5.42 8.59 -10.86
N GLU A 77 5.03 9.36 -9.86
CA GLU A 77 5.66 10.64 -9.53
C GLU A 77 6.87 10.50 -8.61
N PHE A 78 6.78 9.60 -7.62
CA PHE A 78 7.81 9.46 -6.58
C PHE A 78 8.50 8.09 -6.58
N GLY A 79 8.02 7.15 -7.39
CA GLY A 79 8.57 5.81 -7.44
C GLY A 79 8.03 4.88 -6.37
N SER A 80 7.17 5.36 -5.48
CA SER A 80 6.62 4.58 -4.36
C SER A 80 5.26 5.11 -3.97
N CYS A 81 4.39 4.22 -3.48
CA CYS A 81 3.15 4.66 -2.85
C CYS A 81 3.43 5.23 -1.45
N TYR A 82 2.42 5.84 -0.85
CA TYR A 82 2.55 6.50 0.44
C TYR A 82 3.11 5.60 1.54
N CYS A 83 2.75 4.31 1.54
CA CYS A 83 3.21 3.33 2.52
C CYS A 83 4.51 2.63 2.14
N TYR A 84 5.09 2.94 0.97
CA TYR A 84 6.28 2.26 0.43
C TYR A 84 6.07 0.76 0.20
N LEU A 85 4.81 0.33 0.01
CA LEU A 85 4.48 -1.06 -0.30
C LEU A 85 4.66 -1.36 -1.79
N TYR A 86 4.03 -0.53 -2.65
CA TYR A 86 4.15 -0.63 -4.10
C TYR A 86 5.18 0.38 -4.58
N VAL A 87 6.15 -0.10 -5.34
CA VAL A 87 7.24 0.74 -5.83
C VAL A 87 7.49 0.47 -7.31
N SER A 88 8.17 1.42 -7.97
CA SER A 88 8.65 1.17 -9.33
C SER A 88 9.90 0.29 -9.28
N PRO A 89 10.20 -0.45 -10.38
CA PRO A 89 11.46 -1.19 -10.45
C PRO A 89 12.69 -0.30 -10.19
N ALA A 90 12.68 0.93 -10.69
CA ALA A 90 13.78 1.87 -10.50
C ALA A 90 13.98 2.23 -9.03
N TRP A 91 12.91 2.29 -8.25
CA TRP A 91 12.98 2.54 -6.81
C TRP A 91 13.69 1.37 -6.09
N ASN A 92 13.29 0.13 -6.40
CA ASN A 92 13.91 -1.07 -5.82
C ASN A 92 15.38 -1.21 -6.22
N ASP A 93 15.72 -0.77 -7.44
CA ASP A 93 17.09 -0.84 -7.96
C ASP A 93 17.98 0.32 -7.47
N ASN A 94 17.43 1.22 -6.65
CA ASN A 94 18.11 2.43 -6.18
C ASN A 94 18.56 3.36 -7.32
N ASN A 95 17.88 3.31 -8.46
CA ASN A 95 18.17 4.16 -9.61
C ASN A 95 17.54 5.54 -9.50
N ILE A 96 16.60 5.73 -8.55
CA ILE A 96 15.98 7.02 -8.25
C ILE A 96 16.06 7.27 -6.76
N PRO A 97 16.04 8.56 -6.31
CA PRO A 97 16.05 8.87 -4.88
C PRO A 97 14.80 8.32 -4.17
N HIS A 98 14.99 7.84 -2.95
CA HIS A 98 13.89 7.46 -2.07
C HIS A 98 13.46 8.68 -1.26
N VAL A 99 12.37 9.30 -1.70
CA VAL A 99 11.88 10.54 -1.07
C VAL A 99 10.64 10.23 -0.23
N VAL A 100 10.32 11.13 0.69
CA VAL A 100 9.07 11.05 1.45
C VAL A 100 7.93 11.35 0.49
N VAL A 101 6.96 10.44 0.39
CA VAL A 101 5.80 10.61 -0.48
C VAL A 101 4.78 11.49 0.27
N PRO A 102 4.41 12.65 -0.28
CA PRO A 102 3.44 13.51 0.39
C PRO A 102 2.04 12.90 0.36
N GLU A 103 1.25 13.22 1.40
CA GLU A 103 -0.13 12.74 1.47
C GLU A 103 -1.01 13.49 0.46
N ARG A 104 -1.56 12.76 -0.51
CA ARG A 104 -2.45 13.33 -1.53
C ARG A 104 -3.89 13.46 -1.05
N ARG A 105 -4.24 12.69 -0.01
CA ARG A 105 -5.60 12.70 0.50
C ARG A 105 -5.90 14.05 1.11
N GLN A 106 -6.97 14.69 0.64
CA GLN A 106 -7.39 15.95 1.21
C GLN A 106 -7.94 15.72 2.62
N SER A 107 -7.58 16.65 3.52
CA SER A 107 -8.12 16.63 4.86
C SER A 107 -9.63 16.80 4.81
N ARG A 108 -10.35 15.89 5.45
CA ARG A 108 -11.80 15.99 5.58
C ARG A 108 -12.12 16.50 6.97
N ARG A 109 -12.80 17.61 7.01
CA ARG A 109 -13.23 18.21 8.26
C ARG A 109 -14.72 17.96 8.51
#